data_19a6babd1285372fb9f510b636e38f29
#
_entry.id   19a6babd1285372fb9f510b636e38f29
#
_cell.length_a   1.000
_cell.length_b   1.000
_cell.length_c   1.000
_cell.angle_alpha   90.00
_cell.angle_beta   90.00
_cell.angle_gamma   90.00
#
_symmetry.space_group_name_H-M   'P 1'
#
loop_
_entity.id
_entity.type
_entity.pdbx_description
1 polymer ?
#
loop_
_entity_poly.entity_id
_entity_poly.type
_entity_poly.pdbx_seq_one_letter_code
_entity_poly.pdbx_strand_id
1 'polypeptide(L)'
;MILFIHGFRSCGLGQKSQALIDYFGKDQVLAPDLPNHPKQAADALMKLVSDHPIDLLIGSSLGGHLATYLNQSHRLPSVLINPAVAPHALLNDYLGEHEDCHGNLFQVTPDYLDVLKQQYRDALPVDERYLVLLQTGDETLDYRKAATYYANFDVIVEQGGNHRFENFEQHLPQIAEWRKQHG
;
A
#
# COMPACT_ATOMS: atom_id res chain seq x y z
N MET A 1 13.86 -6.76 6.34
CA MET A 1 13.19 -5.62 7.01
C MET A 1 11.90 -5.28 6.27
N ILE A 2 10.84 -4.93 6.98
CA ILE A 2 9.52 -4.56 6.42
C ILE A 2 9.49 -3.06 6.12
N LEU A 3 9.02 -2.68 4.92
CA LEU A 3 8.70 -1.29 4.60
C LEU A 3 7.18 -1.14 4.54
N PHE A 4 6.61 -0.39 5.49
CA PHE A 4 5.19 -0.04 5.50
C PHE A 4 4.95 1.24 4.70
N ILE A 5 3.98 1.20 3.78
CA ILE A 5 3.62 2.27 2.86
C ILE A 5 2.18 2.68 3.14
N HIS A 6 2.01 3.88 3.69
CA HIS A 6 0.70 4.40 4.09
C HIS A 6 -0.12 4.91 2.90
N GLY A 7 -1.40 5.14 3.13
CA GLY A 7 -2.34 5.62 2.13
C GLY A 7 -2.40 7.15 1.98
N PHE A 8 -3.31 7.60 1.14
CA PHE A 8 -3.61 9.00 0.87
C PHE A 8 -4.00 9.74 2.16
N ARG A 9 -3.40 10.92 2.40
CA ARG A 9 -3.62 11.78 3.58
C ARG A 9 -3.31 11.11 4.92
N SER A 10 -2.52 10.05 4.91
CA SER A 10 -2.17 9.27 6.10
C SER A 10 -0.70 9.50 6.48
N CYS A 11 -0.31 9.08 7.67
CA CYS A 11 1.07 9.08 8.16
C CYS A 11 1.68 7.69 8.13
N GLY A 12 3.00 7.62 8.17
CA GLY A 12 3.75 6.38 8.33
C GLY A 12 3.43 5.68 9.65
N LEU A 13 3.49 6.43 10.75
CA LEU A 13 3.08 5.91 12.05
C LEU A 13 1.58 6.02 12.25
N GLY A 14 0.93 4.88 12.46
CA GLY A 14 -0.50 4.74 12.69
C GLY A 14 -0.82 3.36 13.24
N GLN A 15 -2.11 3.01 13.31
CA GLN A 15 -2.54 1.76 13.94
C GLN A 15 -1.87 0.53 13.32
N LYS A 16 -1.82 0.43 11.97
CA LYS A 16 -1.24 -0.74 11.29
C LYS A 16 0.28 -0.82 11.47
N SER A 17 0.99 0.29 11.29
CA SER A 17 2.44 0.29 11.47
C SER A 17 2.83 0.06 12.91
N GLN A 18 2.06 0.54 13.89
CA GLN A 18 2.27 0.23 15.30
C GLN A 18 2.09 -1.27 15.58
N ALA A 19 1.02 -1.87 15.05
CA ALA A 19 0.79 -3.32 15.17
C ALA A 19 1.95 -4.15 14.55
N LEU A 20 2.47 -3.70 13.40
CA LEU A 20 3.66 -4.33 12.79
C LEU A 20 4.90 -4.18 13.68
N ILE A 21 5.14 -3.00 14.26
CA ILE A 21 6.27 -2.74 15.16
C ILE A 21 6.16 -3.61 16.42
N ASP A 22 4.98 -3.71 17.00
CA ASP A 22 4.73 -4.49 18.21
C ASP A 22 4.94 -6.00 17.97
N TYR A 23 4.60 -6.48 16.78
CA TYR A 23 4.71 -7.89 16.43
C TYR A 23 6.12 -8.30 15.93
N PHE A 24 6.71 -7.52 15.02
CA PHE A 24 7.99 -7.86 14.39
C PHE A 24 9.20 -7.23 15.06
N GLY A 25 9.01 -6.21 15.89
CA GLY A 25 10.05 -5.42 16.51
C GLY A 25 10.38 -4.12 15.77
N LYS A 26 10.71 -3.09 16.54
CA LYS A 26 10.95 -1.73 16.02
C LYS A 26 12.06 -1.69 14.95
N ASP A 27 13.12 -2.50 15.14
CA ASP A 27 14.26 -2.52 14.21
C ASP A 27 13.96 -3.29 12.91
N GLN A 28 12.78 -3.93 12.83
CA GLN A 28 12.35 -4.72 11.67
C GLN A 28 11.34 -4.00 10.79
N VAL A 29 10.86 -2.82 11.18
CA VAL A 29 9.80 -2.10 10.48
C VAL A 29 10.20 -0.65 10.21
N LEU A 30 10.22 -0.26 8.95
CA LEU A 30 10.28 1.12 8.51
C LEU A 30 8.86 1.58 8.12
N ALA A 31 8.41 2.67 8.72
CA ALA A 31 7.11 3.27 8.43
C ALA A 31 7.29 4.79 8.26
N PRO A 32 7.88 5.24 7.14
CA PRO A 32 8.17 6.65 6.92
C PRO A 32 6.91 7.43 6.58
N ASP A 33 6.90 8.72 6.92
CA ASP A 33 6.00 9.67 6.28
C ASP A 33 6.48 9.91 4.84
N LEU A 34 5.55 9.82 3.90
CA LEU A 34 5.85 9.98 2.48
C LEU A 34 5.46 11.37 2.00
N PRO A 35 6.18 11.94 1.04
CA PRO A 35 5.73 13.13 0.33
C PRO A 35 4.33 12.93 -0.25
N ASN A 36 3.52 14.01 -0.23
CA ASN A 36 2.14 13.94 -0.72
C ASN A 36 2.05 13.68 -2.23
N HIS A 37 3.01 14.17 -3.01
CA HIS A 37 3.02 13.99 -4.47
C HIS A 37 3.51 12.58 -4.86
N PRO A 38 2.79 11.83 -5.72
CA PRO A 38 3.06 10.41 -6.00
C PRO A 38 4.43 10.14 -6.63
N LYS A 39 4.96 11.08 -7.43
CA LYS A 39 6.33 10.96 -7.96
C LYS A 39 7.36 11.01 -6.84
N GLN A 40 7.26 12.01 -5.97
CA GLN A 40 8.19 12.19 -4.85
C GLN A 40 8.09 11.03 -3.85
N ALA A 41 6.88 10.53 -3.61
CA ALA A 41 6.65 9.35 -2.78
C ALA A 41 7.34 8.11 -3.37
N ALA A 42 7.19 7.87 -4.66
CA ALA A 42 7.85 6.76 -5.34
C ALA A 42 9.38 6.89 -5.31
N ASP A 43 9.92 8.09 -5.57
CA ASP A 43 11.37 8.36 -5.52
C ASP A 43 11.93 8.09 -4.10
N ALA A 44 11.22 8.54 -3.06
CA ALA A 44 11.59 8.30 -1.66
C ALA A 44 11.57 6.80 -1.31
N LEU A 45 10.53 6.09 -1.75
CA LEU A 45 10.41 4.65 -1.52
C LEU A 45 11.50 3.86 -2.24
N MET A 46 11.82 4.19 -3.51
CA MET A 46 12.94 3.58 -4.25
C MET A 46 14.27 3.77 -3.51
N LYS A 47 14.50 4.96 -2.98
CA LYS A 47 15.69 5.24 -2.16
C LYS A 47 15.73 4.38 -0.90
N LEU A 48 14.63 4.26 -0.17
CA LEU A 48 14.55 3.43 1.03
C LEU A 48 14.83 1.94 0.74
N VAL A 49 14.30 1.42 -0.37
CA VAL A 49 14.57 0.03 -0.80
C VAL A 49 16.05 -0.15 -1.16
N SER A 50 16.71 0.86 -1.71
CA SER A 50 18.16 0.80 -2.02
C SER A 50 19.03 0.92 -0.78
N ASP A 51 18.62 1.73 0.20
CA ASP A 51 19.44 2.04 1.38
C ASP A 51 19.30 1.02 2.52
N HIS A 52 18.23 0.20 2.50
CA HIS A 52 17.90 -0.74 3.57
C HIS A 52 17.65 -2.14 3.03
N PRO A 53 17.94 -3.21 3.83
CA PRO A 53 17.69 -4.59 3.43
C PRO A 53 16.18 -4.93 3.52
N ILE A 54 15.37 -4.28 2.69
CA ILE A 54 13.94 -4.53 2.63
C ILE A 54 13.68 -5.89 1.98
N ASP A 55 12.91 -6.74 2.63
CA ASP A 55 12.51 -8.06 2.16
C ASP A 55 11.00 -8.25 2.04
N LEU A 56 10.21 -7.27 2.55
CA LEU A 56 8.76 -7.27 2.47
C LEU A 56 8.23 -5.84 2.36
N LEU A 57 7.35 -5.59 1.40
CA LEU A 57 6.54 -4.37 1.34
C LEU A 57 5.17 -4.65 1.96
N ILE A 58 4.64 -3.71 2.74
CA ILE A 58 3.26 -3.75 3.23
C ILE A 58 2.60 -2.42 2.88
N GLY A 59 1.66 -2.43 1.93
CA GLY A 59 1.01 -1.24 1.42
C GLY A 59 -0.49 -1.19 1.75
N SER A 60 -0.97 -0.07 2.29
CA SER A 60 -2.40 0.14 2.58
C SER A 60 -3.00 1.19 1.65
N SER A 61 -4.15 0.90 1.03
CA SER A 61 -4.87 1.82 0.15
C SER A 61 -3.97 2.32 -1.01
N LEU A 62 -3.74 3.63 -1.14
CA LEU A 62 -2.79 4.19 -2.12
C LEU A 62 -1.36 3.64 -1.93
N GLY A 63 -0.96 3.31 -0.69
CA GLY A 63 0.31 2.64 -0.42
C GLY A 63 0.41 1.25 -1.06
N GLY A 64 -0.71 0.56 -1.26
CA GLY A 64 -0.78 -0.69 -2.01
C GLY A 64 -0.49 -0.49 -3.51
N HIS A 65 -0.99 0.59 -4.10
CA HIS A 65 -0.64 0.98 -5.47
C HIS A 65 0.86 1.27 -5.61
N LEU A 66 1.44 2.03 -4.66
CA LEU A 66 2.87 2.36 -4.68
C LEU A 66 3.74 1.11 -4.50
N ALA A 67 3.35 0.16 -3.64
CA ALA A 67 4.05 -1.12 -3.50
C ALA A 67 4.03 -1.91 -4.83
N THR A 68 2.87 -1.95 -5.51
CA THR A 68 2.72 -2.60 -6.81
C THR A 68 3.58 -1.94 -7.88
N TYR A 69 3.65 -0.60 -7.88
CA TYR A 69 4.54 0.14 -8.78
C TYR A 69 6.03 -0.17 -8.53
N LEU A 70 6.46 -0.19 -7.26
CA LEU A 70 7.84 -0.54 -6.89
C LEU A 70 8.24 -1.94 -7.38
N ASN A 71 7.32 -2.88 -7.38
CA ASN A 71 7.57 -4.25 -7.85
C ASN A 71 7.89 -4.35 -9.33
N GLN A 72 7.61 -3.35 -10.12
CA GLN A 72 8.08 -3.29 -11.50
C GLN A 72 9.61 -3.41 -11.60
N SER A 73 10.34 -2.87 -10.63
CA SER A 73 11.81 -2.83 -10.62
C SER A 73 12.43 -3.72 -9.55
N HIS A 74 11.76 -3.92 -8.42
CA HIS A 74 12.38 -4.55 -7.24
C HIS A 74 11.91 -5.97 -6.96
N ARG A 75 10.72 -6.36 -7.43
CA ARG A 75 10.13 -7.71 -7.29
C ARG A 75 10.11 -8.25 -5.86
N LEU A 76 9.90 -7.36 -4.89
CA LEU A 76 9.80 -7.71 -3.49
C LEU A 76 8.44 -8.35 -3.18
N PRO A 77 8.39 -9.37 -2.33
CA PRO A 77 7.12 -9.85 -1.78
C PRO A 77 6.34 -8.69 -1.17
N SER A 78 5.04 -8.65 -1.42
CA SER A 78 4.19 -7.52 -0.98
C SER A 78 2.88 -7.98 -0.37
N VAL A 79 2.56 -7.45 0.80
CA VAL A 79 1.23 -7.58 1.42
C VAL A 79 0.45 -6.29 1.16
N LEU A 80 -0.73 -6.42 0.59
CA LEU A 80 -1.57 -5.28 0.19
C LEU A 80 -2.87 -5.30 0.99
N ILE A 81 -3.19 -4.19 1.63
CA ILE A 81 -4.34 -4.06 2.54
C ILE A 81 -5.33 -3.08 1.91
N ASN A 82 -6.51 -3.58 1.50
CA ASN A 82 -7.50 -2.78 0.76
C ASN A 82 -6.83 -1.85 -0.28
N PRO A 83 -6.03 -2.40 -1.23
CA PRO A 83 -5.23 -1.58 -2.14
C PRO A 83 -6.09 -0.81 -3.14
N ALA A 84 -5.66 0.42 -3.45
CA ALA A 84 -6.25 1.20 -4.52
C ALA A 84 -5.79 0.65 -5.88
N VAL A 85 -6.74 0.30 -6.73
CA VAL A 85 -6.52 -0.08 -8.13
C VAL A 85 -6.92 1.09 -9.03
N ALA A 86 -6.05 1.49 -9.95
CA ALA A 86 -6.22 2.65 -10.82
C ALA A 86 -6.55 3.94 -10.05
N PRO A 87 -5.69 4.35 -9.06
CA PRO A 87 -5.98 5.49 -8.18
C PRO A 87 -6.15 6.81 -8.91
N HIS A 88 -5.59 6.96 -10.11
CA HIS A 88 -5.79 8.13 -10.97
C HIS A 88 -7.28 8.37 -11.32
N ALA A 89 -8.05 7.29 -11.50
CA ALA A 89 -9.49 7.39 -11.72
C ALA A 89 -10.25 7.69 -10.43
N LEU A 90 -9.82 7.08 -9.31
CA LEU A 90 -10.45 7.26 -8.00
C LEU A 90 -10.26 8.68 -7.46
N LEU A 91 -9.07 9.26 -7.63
CA LEU A 91 -8.74 10.59 -7.12
C LEU A 91 -9.15 11.74 -8.06
N ASN A 92 -9.78 11.45 -9.21
CA ASN A 92 -10.27 12.48 -10.08
C ASN A 92 -11.31 13.39 -9.42
N ASP A 93 -12.13 12.85 -8.52
CA ASP A 93 -13.13 13.60 -7.74
C ASP A 93 -12.52 14.35 -6.55
N TYR A 94 -11.20 14.21 -6.33
CA TYR A 94 -10.43 14.83 -5.26
C TYR A 94 -9.49 15.93 -5.76
N LEU A 95 -9.70 16.47 -6.96
CA LEU A 95 -8.92 17.62 -7.44
C LEU A 95 -9.10 18.83 -6.50
N GLY A 96 -7.99 19.50 -6.20
CA GLY A 96 -7.96 20.67 -5.32
C GLY A 96 -7.12 20.51 -4.08
N GLU A 97 -7.38 21.37 -3.10
CA GLU A 97 -6.61 21.44 -1.86
C GLU A 97 -7.04 20.37 -0.85
N HIS A 98 -6.04 19.76 -0.23
CA HIS A 98 -6.20 18.77 0.84
C HIS A 98 -5.21 19.05 1.96
N GLU A 99 -5.49 18.44 3.11
CA GLU A 99 -4.65 18.48 4.29
C GLU A 99 -4.10 17.06 4.56
N ASP A 100 -2.80 16.95 4.81
CA ASP A 100 -2.18 15.70 5.21
C ASP A 100 -2.40 15.42 6.71
N CYS A 101 -1.86 14.31 7.19
CA CYS A 101 -2.00 13.89 8.59
C CYS A 101 -1.31 14.80 9.61
N HIS A 102 -0.46 15.73 9.17
CA HIS A 102 0.20 16.74 9.99
C HIS A 102 -0.43 18.13 9.88
N GLY A 103 -1.50 18.28 9.10
CA GLY A 103 -2.14 19.55 8.85
C GLY A 103 -1.47 20.41 7.76
N ASN A 104 -0.53 19.84 6.99
CA ASN A 104 0.08 20.55 5.88
C ASN A 104 -0.83 20.50 4.65
N LEU A 105 -1.00 21.65 4.00
CA LEU A 105 -1.79 21.74 2.80
C LEU A 105 -1.02 21.24 1.58
N PHE A 106 -1.69 20.50 0.69
CA PHE A 106 -1.17 20.09 -0.59
C PHE A 106 -2.28 20.07 -1.65
N GLN A 107 -1.89 20.03 -2.92
CA GLN A 107 -2.80 20.08 -4.04
C GLN A 107 -2.84 18.74 -4.79
N VAL A 108 -4.03 18.20 -5.04
CA VAL A 108 -4.25 17.18 -6.05
C VAL A 108 -4.55 17.90 -7.37
N THR A 109 -3.60 17.82 -8.30
CA THR A 109 -3.64 18.48 -9.60
C THR A 109 -3.82 17.46 -10.73
N PRO A 110 -4.16 17.88 -11.95
CA PRO A 110 -4.14 16.97 -13.10
C PRO A 110 -2.79 16.26 -13.28
N ASP A 111 -1.66 16.94 -13.05
CA ASP A 111 -0.31 16.33 -13.08
C ASP A 111 -0.16 15.23 -12.03
N TYR A 112 -0.70 15.43 -10.84
CA TYR A 112 -0.75 14.39 -9.80
C TYR A 112 -1.44 13.11 -10.30
N LEU A 113 -2.58 13.27 -10.99
CA LEU A 113 -3.32 12.13 -11.56
C LEU A 113 -2.58 11.49 -12.73
N ASP A 114 -1.93 12.29 -13.57
CA ASP A 114 -1.13 11.79 -14.70
C ASP A 114 0.04 10.93 -14.20
N VAL A 115 0.70 11.33 -13.11
CA VAL A 115 1.76 10.51 -12.48
C VAL A 115 1.19 9.19 -11.96
N LEU A 116 0.06 9.20 -11.25
CA LEU A 116 -0.58 7.96 -10.80
C LEU A 116 -0.98 7.04 -11.96
N LYS A 117 -1.42 7.62 -13.08
CA LYS A 117 -1.73 6.88 -14.30
C LYS A 117 -0.50 6.24 -14.93
N GLN A 118 0.63 6.94 -14.93
CA GLN A 118 1.92 6.39 -15.41
C GLN A 118 2.45 5.28 -14.50
N GLN A 119 2.16 5.35 -13.20
CA GLN A 119 2.52 4.32 -12.24
C GLN A 119 1.60 3.09 -12.29
N TYR A 120 0.41 3.22 -12.87
CA TYR A 120 -0.53 2.12 -12.98
C TYR A 120 -0.05 1.09 -14.00
N ARG A 121 -0.25 -0.18 -13.68
CA ARG A 121 0.15 -1.33 -14.50
C ARG A 121 -1.10 -2.08 -14.94
N ASP A 122 -1.35 -2.18 -16.24
CA ASP A 122 -2.53 -2.85 -16.79
C ASP A 122 -2.54 -4.35 -16.50
N ALA A 123 -1.37 -4.97 -16.38
CA ALA A 123 -1.21 -6.38 -16.04
C ALA A 123 0.00 -6.58 -15.12
N LEU A 124 -0.12 -7.56 -14.22
CA LEU A 124 0.93 -7.94 -13.30
C LEU A 124 1.59 -9.24 -13.76
N PRO A 125 2.94 -9.31 -13.84
CA PRO A 125 3.66 -10.54 -14.12
C PRO A 125 3.36 -11.63 -13.09
N VAL A 126 3.16 -12.85 -13.55
CA VAL A 126 2.80 -14.00 -12.68
C VAL A 126 3.91 -14.46 -11.74
N ASP A 127 5.14 -14.01 -11.95
CA ASP A 127 6.29 -14.27 -11.10
C ASP A 127 6.44 -13.26 -9.94
N GLU A 128 5.61 -12.24 -9.88
CA GLU A 128 5.50 -11.35 -8.71
C GLU A 128 4.75 -12.05 -7.57
N ARG A 129 4.90 -11.55 -6.36
CA ARG A 129 4.37 -12.19 -5.15
C ARG A 129 3.56 -11.20 -4.35
N TYR A 130 2.25 -11.43 -4.30
CA TYR A 130 1.30 -10.61 -3.56
C TYR A 130 0.44 -11.46 -2.63
N LEU A 131 0.30 -11.00 -1.39
CA LEU A 131 -0.79 -11.39 -0.49
C LEU A 131 -1.72 -10.19 -0.37
N VAL A 132 -2.96 -10.32 -0.81
CA VAL A 132 -3.92 -9.22 -0.83
C VAL A 132 -5.02 -9.49 0.18
N LEU A 133 -5.17 -8.59 1.13
CA LEU A 133 -6.16 -8.64 2.20
C LEU A 133 -7.26 -7.62 1.89
N LEU A 134 -8.50 -8.10 1.73
CA LEU A 134 -9.66 -7.29 1.36
C LEU A 134 -10.78 -7.47 2.37
N GLN A 135 -11.50 -6.39 2.67
CA GLN A 135 -12.74 -6.44 3.45
C GLN A 135 -13.91 -5.94 2.60
N THR A 136 -15.02 -6.69 2.60
CA THR A 136 -16.19 -6.38 1.76
C THR A 136 -16.94 -5.13 2.19
N GLY A 137 -16.74 -4.69 3.45
CA GLY A 137 -17.30 -3.46 4.01
C GLY A 137 -16.48 -2.20 3.74
N ASP A 138 -15.45 -2.26 2.89
CA ASP A 138 -14.70 -1.08 2.47
C ASP A 138 -15.65 -0.08 1.79
N GLU A 139 -15.91 1.05 2.48
CA GLU A 139 -16.82 2.11 2.04
C GLU A 139 -16.17 3.09 1.05
N THR A 140 -14.84 3.02 0.92
CA THR A 140 -14.05 3.91 0.06
C THR A 140 -13.72 3.27 -1.28
N LEU A 141 -13.32 2.00 -1.26
CA LEU A 141 -12.89 1.25 -2.43
C LEU A 141 -13.74 0.00 -2.63
N ASP A 142 -14.22 -0.20 -3.85
CA ASP A 142 -14.89 -1.46 -4.21
C ASP A 142 -13.86 -2.59 -4.23
N TYR A 143 -13.88 -3.44 -3.20
CA TYR A 143 -12.96 -4.56 -3.02
C TYR A 143 -12.91 -5.51 -4.24
N ARG A 144 -14.01 -5.61 -5.02
CA ARG A 144 -14.11 -6.46 -6.21
C ARG A 144 -13.12 -6.05 -7.30
N LYS A 145 -12.80 -4.76 -7.40
CA LYS A 145 -11.77 -4.26 -8.33
C LYS A 145 -10.39 -4.83 -7.98
N ALA A 146 -10.02 -4.79 -6.70
CA ALA A 146 -8.77 -5.37 -6.22
C ALA A 146 -8.78 -6.90 -6.33
N ALA A 147 -9.88 -7.58 -5.95
CA ALA A 147 -10.02 -9.02 -6.10
C ALA A 147 -9.84 -9.48 -7.55
N THR A 148 -10.36 -8.72 -8.53
CA THR A 148 -10.18 -9.00 -9.95
C THR A 148 -8.77 -8.71 -10.44
N TYR A 149 -8.21 -7.56 -10.06
CA TYR A 149 -6.89 -7.12 -10.51
C TYR A 149 -5.77 -8.05 -10.02
N TYR A 150 -5.89 -8.55 -8.79
CA TYR A 150 -4.93 -9.47 -8.18
C TYR A 150 -5.36 -10.94 -8.22
N ALA A 151 -6.31 -11.33 -9.08
CA ALA A 151 -6.91 -12.67 -9.10
C ALA A 151 -5.92 -13.84 -9.30
N ASN A 152 -4.73 -13.58 -9.85
CA ASN A 152 -3.68 -14.59 -10.07
C ASN A 152 -2.74 -14.77 -8.86
N PHE A 153 -2.99 -14.08 -7.75
CA PHE A 153 -2.17 -14.09 -6.54
C PHE A 153 -2.96 -14.55 -5.32
N ASP A 154 -2.33 -14.54 -4.14
CA ASP A 154 -3.00 -14.91 -2.89
C ASP A 154 -3.94 -13.79 -2.46
N VAL A 155 -5.25 -13.98 -2.63
CA VAL A 155 -6.28 -13.01 -2.26
C VAL A 155 -7.17 -13.58 -1.16
N ILE A 156 -7.28 -12.84 -0.06
CA ILE A 156 -8.15 -13.16 1.07
C ILE A 156 -9.23 -12.08 1.15
N VAL A 157 -10.49 -12.50 1.11
CA VAL A 157 -11.65 -11.61 1.22
C VAL A 157 -12.42 -11.93 2.49
N GLU A 158 -12.49 -10.97 3.40
CA GLU A 158 -13.26 -11.05 4.62
C GLU A 158 -14.59 -10.33 4.50
N GLN A 159 -15.63 -10.90 5.09
CA GLN A 159 -16.94 -10.28 5.14
C GLN A 159 -17.00 -9.17 6.19
N GLY A 160 -17.57 -8.03 5.84
CA GLY A 160 -17.67 -6.87 6.73
C GLY A 160 -16.40 -6.02 6.73
N GLY A 161 -16.07 -5.45 7.90
CA GLY A 161 -14.96 -4.54 8.08
C GLY A 161 -15.18 -3.17 7.43
N ASN A 162 -14.09 -2.46 7.14
CA ASN A 162 -14.12 -1.12 6.57
C ASN A 162 -12.81 -0.79 5.82
N HIS A 163 -12.70 0.42 5.25
CA HIS A 163 -11.50 0.85 4.51
C HIS A 163 -10.22 0.81 5.35
N ARG A 164 -10.31 1.07 6.65
CA ARG A 164 -9.16 1.02 7.57
C ARG A 164 -8.68 -0.39 7.84
N PHE A 165 -9.42 -1.40 7.43
CA PHE A 165 -9.18 -2.83 7.66
C PHE A 165 -9.24 -3.19 9.16
N GLU A 166 -10.43 -3.58 9.61
CA GLU A 166 -10.66 -3.99 11.00
C GLU A 166 -9.88 -5.25 11.37
N ASN A 167 -9.44 -5.32 12.62
CA ASN A 167 -8.76 -6.49 13.18
C ASN A 167 -7.47 -6.90 12.43
N PHE A 168 -6.74 -5.93 11.89
CA PHE A 168 -5.50 -6.17 11.14
C PHE A 168 -4.50 -7.03 11.91
N GLU A 169 -4.43 -6.88 13.22
CA GLU A 169 -3.54 -7.61 14.13
C GLU A 169 -3.72 -9.12 14.04
N GLN A 170 -4.91 -9.61 13.71
CA GLN A 170 -5.20 -11.04 13.55
C GLN A 170 -4.50 -11.67 12.35
N HIS A 171 -4.10 -10.87 11.37
CA HIS A 171 -3.40 -11.31 10.16
C HIS A 171 -1.87 -11.36 10.32
N LEU A 172 -1.31 -10.80 11.40
CA LEU A 172 0.14 -10.72 11.58
C LEU A 172 0.84 -12.10 11.59
N PRO A 173 0.29 -13.14 12.22
CA PRO A 173 0.88 -14.48 12.13
C PRO A 173 0.90 -15.03 10.70
N GLN A 174 -0.17 -14.80 9.93
CA GLN A 174 -0.24 -15.21 8.53
C GLN A 174 0.75 -14.43 7.66
N ILE A 175 0.86 -13.13 7.87
CA ILE A 175 1.85 -12.27 7.19
C ILE A 175 3.27 -12.76 7.49
N ALA A 176 3.55 -13.11 8.76
CA ALA A 176 4.86 -13.63 9.16
C ALA A 176 5.20 -14.95 8.48
N GLU A 177 4.23 -15.85 8.38
CA GLU A 177 4.42 -17.14 7.69
C GLU A 177 4.60 -16.94 6.18
N TRP A 178 3.77 -16.12 5.57
CA TRP A 178 3.86 -15.79 4.14
C TRP A 178 5.21 -15.13 3.79
N ARG A 179 5.71 -14.23 4.66
CA ARG A 179 7.05 -13.62 4.53
C ARG A 179 8.16 -14.67 4.50
N LYS A 180 8.11 -15.70 5.38
CA LYS A 180 9.11 -16.76 5.42
C LYS A 180 9.15 -17.59 4.14
N GLN A 181 8.01 -17.75 3.49
CA GLN A 181 7.89 -18.54 2.26
C GLN A 181 8.35 -17.77 1.01
N HIS A 182 8.33 -16.45 1.04
CA HIS A 182 8.52 -15.59 -0.14
C HIS A 182 9.64 -14.55 0.01
N GLY A 183 10.10 -14.27 1.24
CA GLY A 183 11.13 -13.28 1.56
C GLY A 183 12.56 -13.79 1.40
#